data_5524fb2f861bffa699172c26cb07027b
#
_entry.id   5524fb2f861bffa699172c26cb07027b
#
_cell.length_a   1.000
_cell.length_b   1.000
_cell.length_c   1.000
_cell.angle_alpha   90.00
_cell.angle_beta   90.00
_cell.angle_gamma   90.00
#
_symmetry.space_group_name_H-M   'P 1'
#
loop_
_entity.id
_entity.type
_entity.pdbx_description
1 polymer ?
#
loop_
_entity_poly.entity_id
_entity_poly.type
_entity_poly.pdbx_seq_one_letter_code
_entity_poly.pdbx_strand_id
1 'polypeptide(L)'
;YVYGYNRKTGRYVRKVHLRPVPQWQQGIFMVGGRMLISADDGDADLDEPDNLYVADLRDGKSYATVLPFRSMADFRRPGEIEGLAVDPATDDLLVLANRGARIVLGMPRGFYPGYDGEVHEVYVFEKVK
;
A
#
# COMPACT_ATOMS: atom_id res chain seq x y z
N TYR A 1 0.16 10.08 11.05
CA TYR A 1 1.56 10.33 11.39
C TYR A 1 2.42 9.10 11.12
N VAL A 2 3.65 9.35 10.67
CA VAL A 2 4.72 8.34 10.59
C VAL A 2 5.71 8.62 11.71
N TYR A 3 6.10 7.58 12.42
CA TYR A 3 7.07 7.65 13.51
C TYR A 3 8.37 6.97 13.10
N GLY A 4 9.46 7.69 13.20
CA GLY A 4 10.80 7.18 12.91
C GLY A 4 11.53 6.75 14.18
N TYR A 5 12.13 5.57 14.13
CA TYR A 5 12.94 5.02 15.19
C TYR A 5 14.31 4.59 14.67
N ASN A 6 15.33 4.74 15.50
CA ASN A 6 16.66 4.23 15.18
C ASN A 6 16.65 2.69 15.28
N ARG A 7 16.97 2.00 14.19
CA ARG A 7 16.93 0.53 14.12
C ARG A 7 17.86 -0.17 15.12
N LYS A 8 19.00 0.46 15.46
CA LYS A 8 20.00 -0.15 16.37
C LYS A 8 19.63 0.04 17.83
N THR A 9 19.08 1.20 18.19
CA THR A 9 18.85 1.58 19.58
C THR A 9 17.38 1.51 20.00
N GLY A 10 16.46 1.38 19.05
CA GLY A 10 15.02 1.45 19.31
C GLY A 10 14.52 2.85 19.72
N ARG A 11 15.40 3.86 19.77
CA ARG A 11 15.02 5.19 20.22
C ARG A 11 14.20 5.92 19.17
N TYR A 12 13.19 6.62 19.63
CA TYR A 12 12.42 7.57 18.84
C TYR A 12 13.34 8.64 18.24
N VAL A 13 13.14 8.97 16.97
CA VAL A 13 13.92 9.97 16.22
C VAL A 13 13.06 11.15 15.82
N ARG A 14 11.92 10.91 15.15
CA ARG A 14 11.07 11.95 14.63
C ARG A 14 9.65 11.48 14.36
N LYS A 15 8.75 12.45 14.21
CA LYS A 15 7.38 12.26 13.74
C LYS A 15 7.14 13.14 12.51
N VAL A 16 6.51 12.59 11.49
CA VAL A 16 6.11 13.31 10.28
C VAL A 16 4.61 13.22 10.11
N HIS A 17 3.97 14.35 9.87
CA HIS A 17 2.55 14.43 9.56
C HIS A 17 2.33 14.29 8.06
N LEU A 18 1.61 13.28 7.62
CA LEU A 18 1.21 13.10 6.23
C LEU A 18 -0.01 13.97 5.93
N ARG A 19 -0.03 14.63 4.75
CA ARG A 19 -1.11 15.54 4.34
C ARG A 19 -1.37 15.44 2.84
N PRO A 20 -2.58 15.06 2.37
CA PRO A 20 -3.62 14.39 3.16
C PRO A 20 -3.17 13.01 3.62
N VAL A 21 -3.93 12.41 4.53
CA VAL A 21 -3.71 11.02 4.94
C VAL A 21 -4.62 10.15 4.08
N PRO A 22 -4.09 9.22 3.26
CA PRO A 22 -4.93 8.26 2.57
C PRO A 22 -5.77 7.43 3.56
N GLN A 23 -6.98 7.07 3.18
CA GLN A 23 -7.80 6.18 3.99
C GLN A 23 -7.26 4.74 3.90
N TRP A 24 -7.55 3.93 4.90
CA TRP A 24 -7.28 2.48 4.90
C TRP A 24 -5.84 2.13 4.44
N GLN A 25 -4.86 2.78 5.05
CA GLN A 25 -3.45 2.48 4.77
C GLN A 25 -3.11 1.06 5.23
N GLN A 26 -2.61 0.23 4.32
CA GLN A 26 -2.26 -1.16 4.58
C GLN A 26 -0.74 -1.35 4.69
N GLY A 27 0.03 -0.72 3.82
CA GLY A 27 1.47 -0.89 3.80
C GLY A 27 2.25 0.38 3.54
N ILE A 28 3.49 0.41 4.00
CA ILE A 28 4.46 1.45 3.69
C ILE A 28 5.81 0.85 3.32
N PHE A 29 6.50 1.47 2.38
CA PHE A 29 7.88 1.12 2.03
C PHE A 29 8.73 2.38 1.80
N MET A 30 9.96 2.34 2.29
CA MET A 30 10.90 3.45 2.15
C MET A 30 11.93 3.16 1.07
N VAL A 31 12.01 4.00 0.05
CA VAL A 31 13.01 3.93 -1.01
C VAL A 31 13.55 5.31 -1.34
N GLY A 32 14.88 5.49 -1.30
CA GLY A 32 15.53 6.74 -1.65
C GLY A 32 15.02 7.98 -0.89
N GLY A 33 14.56 7.81 0.36
CA GLY A 33 13.99 8.89 1.18
C GLY A 33 12.56 9.27 0.82
N ARG A 34 11.93 8.55 -0.10
CA ARG A 34 10.50 8.61 -0.39
C ARG A 34 9.78 7.47 0.32
N MET A 35 8.59 7.71 0.76
CA MET A 35 7.70 6.71 1.31
C MET A 35 6.61 6.38 0.30
N LEU A 36 6.55 5.12 -0.10
CA LEU A 36 5.43 4.57 -0.85
C LEU A 36 4.39 4.06 0.15
N ILE A 37 3.12 4.21 -0.16
CA ILE A 37 2.00 3.84 0.69
C ILE A 37 0.98 3.09 -0.16
N SER A 38 0.56 1.92 0.28
CA SER A 38 -0.63 1.25 -0.25
C SER A 38 -1.84 1.62 0.59
N ALA A 39 -2.97 1.85 -0.07
CA ALA A 39 -4.21 2.17 0.59
C ALA A 39 -5.37 1.40 -0.08
N ASP A 40 -6.13 0.71 0.75
CA ASP A 40 -7.36 0.01 0.40
C ASP A 40 -8.51 1.02 0.43
N ASP A 41 -8.40 2.05 -0.40
CA ASP A 41 -9.30 3.21 -0.45
C ASP A 41 -10.27 3.20 -1.63
N GLY A 42 -10.28 2.11 -2.37
CA GLY A 42 -11.28 1.80 -3.39
C GLY A 42 -12.57 1.22 -2.80
N ASP A 43 -13.44 0.79 -3.67
CA ASP A 43 -14.65 0.04 -3.33
C ASP A 43 -14.81 -1.11 -4.32
N ALA A 44 -14.51 -2.30 -3.87
CA ALA A 44 -14.53 -3.49 -4.70
C ALA A 44 -15.95 -3.88 -5.16
N ASP A 45 -16.99 -3.48 -4.42
CA ASP A 45 -18.38 -3.72 -4.81
C ASP A 45 -18.84 -2.76 -5.91
N LEU A 46 -18.15 -1.62 -6.06
CA LEU A 46 -18.38 -0.63 -7.10
C LEU A 46 -17.34 -0.65 -8.22
N ASP A 47 -16.43 -1.63 -8.22
CA ASP A 47 -15.28 -1.70 -9.12
C ASP A 47 -14.35 -0.46 -9.03
N GLU A 48 -14.37 0.25 -7.91
CA GLU A 48 -13.46 1.36 -7.65
C GLU A 48 -12.10 0.82 -7.20
N PRO A 49 -11.01 1.17 -7.90
CA PRO A 49 -9.70 0.62 -7.62
C PRO A 49 -9.04 1.26 -6.41
N ASP A 50 -8.26 0.47 -5.70
CA ASP A 50 -7.32 0.93 -4.70
C ASP A 50 -6.20 1.78 -5.28
N ASN A 51 -5.51 2.52 -4.42
CA ASN A 51 -4.49 3.44 -4.86
C ASN A 51 -3.16 3.26 -4.12
N LEU A 52 -2.10 3.58 -4.85
CA LEU A 52 -0.77 3.78 -4.30
C LEU A 52 -0.48 5.28 -4.21
N TYR A 53 0.21 5.66 -3.14
CA TYR A 53 0.59 7.04 -2.86
C TYR A 53 2.09 7.16 -2.61
N VAL A 54 2.59 8.39 -2.73
CA VAL A 54 3.99 8.71 -2.44
C VAL A 54 4.09 9.96 -1.57
N ALA A 55 5.00 9.94 -0.61
CA ALA A 55 5.39 11.10 0.17
C ALA A 55 6.91 11.27 0.16
N ASP A 56 7.40 12.47 -0.12
CA ASP A 56 8.83 12.78 -0.08
C ASP A 56 9.22 13.23 1.34
N LEU A 57 10.14 12.50 1.97
CA LEU A 57 10.61 12.77 3.33
C LEU A 57 12.05 13.29 3.38
N ARG A 58 12.65 13.61 2.23
CA ARG A 58 14.07 14.00 2.12
C ARG A 58 14.38 15.37 2.70
N ASP A 59 13.40 16.25 2.72
CA ASP A 59 13.58 17.63 3.21
C ASP A 59 13.64 17.76 4.74
N GLY A 60 13.41 16.66 5.46
CA GLY A 60 13.49 16.61 6.92
C GLY A 60 12.39 17.35 7.67
N LYS A 61 11.39 17.87 6.97
CA LYS A 61 10.28 18.60 7.60
C LYS A 61 9.45 17.69 8.53
N SER A 62 8.68 18.33 9.40
CA SER A 62 7.74 17.65 10.29
C SER A 62 6.42 17.26 9.62
N TYR A 63 6.25 17.60 8.36
CA TYR A 63 5.12 17.17 7.52
C TYR A 63 5.59 16.81 6.12
N ALA A 64 4.82 16.00 5.42
CA ALA A 64 5.04 15.66 4.02
C ALA A 64 3.70 15.65 3.27
N THR A 65 3.70 16.20 2.06
CA THR A 65 2.56 16.11 1.15
C THR A 65 2.51 14.70 0.58
N VAL A 66 1.33 14.09 0.66
CA VAL A 66 1.06 12.79 0.05
C VAL A 66 0.40 13.04 -1.31
N LEU A 67 0.96 12.45 -2.34
CA LEU A 67 0.46 12.57 -3.70
C LEU A 67 0.03 11.19 -4.21
N PRO A 68 -1.03 11.12 -5.03
CA PRO A 68 -1.33 9.91 -5.77
C PRO A 68 -0.14 9.49 -6.62
N PHE A 69 0.18 8.22 -6.59
CA PHE A 69 1.26 7.63 -7.37
C PHE A 69 0.72 6.76 -8.51
N ARG A 70 -0.22 5.88 -8.20
CA ARG A 70 -0.83 4.98 -9.16
C ARG A 70 -2.20 4.52 -8.67
N SER A 71 -3.19 4.51 -9.59
CA SER A 71 -4.43 3.75 -9.40
C SER A 71 -4.23 2.32 -9.90
N MET A 72 -4.80 1.36 -9.20
CA MET A 72 -4.72 -0.06 -9.51
C MET A 72 -5.88 -0.53 -10.42
N ALA A 73 -6.38 0.37 -11.28
CA ALA A 73 -7.53 0.16 -12.17
C ALA A 73 -7.30 -0.86 -13.29
N ASP A 74 -6.08 -1.27 -13.54
CA ASP A 74 -5.72 -2.27 -14.55
C ASP A 74 -5.93 -3.72 -14.08
N PHE A 75 -6.34 -3.94 -12.85
CA PHE A 75 -6.66 -5.27 -12.34
C PHE A 75 -8.12 -5.63 -12.61
N ARG A 76 -8.33 -6.77 -13.25
CA ARG A 76 -9.68 -7.26 -13.60
C ARG A 76 -10.55 -7.64 -12.40
N ARG A 77 -9.93 -7.88 -11.27
CA ARG A 77 -10.58 -8.23 -10.01
C ARG A 77 -9.80 -7.56 -8.89
N PRO A 78 -10.14 -6.32 -8.55
CA PRO A 78 -9.48 -5.64 -7.46
C PRO A 78 -9.64 -6.47 -6.18
N GLY A 79 -8.55 -6.68 -5.51
CA GLY A 79 -8.49 -7.21 -4.17
C GLY A 79 -8.03 -6.11 -3.24
N GLU A 80 -8.02 -6.36 -1.97
CA GLU A 80 -7.42 -5.46 -1.00
C GLU A 80 -5.91 -5.39 -1.22
N ILE A 81 -5.37 -4.18 -1.33
CA ILE A 81 -3.93 -3.98 -1.37
C ILE A 81 -3.37 -4.07 0.05
N GLU A 82 -2.53 -5.05 0.30
CA GLU A 82 -1.97 -5.28 1.63
C GLU A 82 -0.60 -4.62 1.80
N GLY A 83 0.34 -5.00 0.98
CA GLY A 83 1.73 -4.59 1.15
C GLY A 83 2.41 -4.19 -0.12
N LEU A 84 3.54 -3.52 0.03
CA LEU A 84 4.39 -3.15 -1.10
C LEU A 84 5.87 -3.19 -0.71
N ALA A 85 6.72 -3.45 -1.70
CA ALA A 85 8.17 -3.43 -1.56
C ALA A 85 8.81 -3.04 -2.89
N VAL A 86 10.08 -2.67 -2.85
CA VAL A 86 10.91 -2.52 -4.07
C VAL A 86 11.98 -3.60 -4.04
N ASP A 87 12.10 -4.35 -5.11
CA ASP A 87 13.17 -5.33 -5.28
C ASP A 87 14.51 -4.59 -5.41
N PRO A 88 15.46 -4.81 -4.50
CA PRO A 88 16.74 -4.10 -4.53
C PRO A 88 17.64 -4.50 -5.69
N ALA A 89 17.38 -5.61 -6.36
CA ALA A 89 18.16 -6.09 -7.50
C ALA A 89 17.72 -5.47 -8.83
N THR A 90 16.42 -5.23 -8.99
CA THR A 90 15.83 -4.77 -10.26
C THR A 90 15.23 -3.37 -10.17
N ASP A 91 15.00 -2.85 -8.96
CA ASP A 91 14.20 -1.64 -8.68
C ASP A 91 12.72 -1.78 -9.08
N ASP A 92 12.22 -2.99 -9.28
CA ASP A 92 10.82 -3.22 -9.58
C ASP A 92 9.95 -3.03 -8.34
N LEU A 93 8.75 -2.49 -8.54
CA LEU A 93 7.79 -2.35 -7.47
C LEU A 93 6.94 -3.62 -7.37
N LEU A 94 6.94 -4.21 -6.19
CA LEU A 94 6.14 -5.39 -5.83
C LEU A 94 4.94 -4.93 -5.01
N VAL A 95 3.74 -5.33 -5.42
CA VAL A 95 2.49 -5.01 -4.70
C VAL A 95 1.76 -6.30 -4.38
N LEU A 96 1.54 -6.55 -3.10
CA LEU A 96 0.75 -7.68 -2.63
C LEU A 96 -0.73 -7.29 -2.64
N ALA A 97 -1.52 -8.04 -3.39
CA ALA A 97 -2.97 -7.99 -3.30
C ALA A 97 -3.49 -9.27 -2.65
N ASN A 98 -4.45 -9.10 -1.79
CA ASN A 98 -5.10 -10.20 -1.10
C ASN A 98 -6.61 -10.07 -1.22
N ARG A 99 -7.26 -11.18 -1.54
CA ARG A 99 -8.71 -11.26 -1.62
C ARG A 99 -9.13 -12.69 -1.35
N GLY A 100 -9.76 -12.92 -0.23
CA GLY A 100 -10.16 -14.26 0.14
C GLY A 100 -11.66 -14.41 0.27
N ALA A 101 -12.19 -15.44 -0.36
CA ALA A 101 -13.55 -15.89 -0.12
C ALA A 101 -13.74 -16.46 1.30
N ARG A 102 -12.64 -16.74 2.02
CA ARG A 102 -12.68 -17.47 3.31
C ARG A 102 -11.75 -16.90 4.38
N ILE A 103 -11.34 -15.66 4.27
CA ILE A 103 -10.31 -15.08 5.15
C ILE A 103 -10.81 -14.91 6.59
N VAL A 104 -12.07 -14.70 6.83
CA VAL A 104 -12.56 -14.39 8.16
C VAL A 104 -13.26 -15.58 8.78
N LEU A 105 -12.72 -16.04 9.91
CA LEU A 105 -13.33 -17.09 10.70
C LEU A 105 -14.76 -16.66 11.09
N GLY A 106 -15.76 -17.43 10.69
CA GLY A 106 -17.19 -17.13 10.89
C GLY A 106 -17.85 -16.38 9.73
N MET A 107 -17.11 -16.00 8.68
CA MET A 107 -17.69 -15.46 7.44
C MET A 107 -17.51 -16.45 6.29
N PRO A 108 -18.47 -17.38 6.07
CA PRO A 108 -18.29 -18.48 5.11
C PRO A 108 -18.23 -18.04 3.64
N ARG A 109 -18.51 -16.76 3.36
CA ARG A 109 -18.48 -16.16 2.01
C ARG A 109 -17.54 -14.97 1.90
N GLY A 110 -16.68 -14.73 2.90
CA GLY A 110 -15.81 -13.57 2.94
C GLY A 110 -16.56 -12.25 3.19
N PHE A 111 -15.86 -11.13 3.10
CA PHE A 111 -16.42 -9.78 3.23
C PHE A 111 -17.27 -9.37 2.02
N TYR A 112 -16.98 -9.94 0.87
CA TYR A 112 -17.58 -9.54 -0.40
C TYR A 112 -18.42 -10.67 -0.97
N PRO A 113 -19.76 -10.62 -0.77
CA PRO A 113 -20.68 -11.66 -1.24
C PRO A 113 -20.74 -11.69 -2.73
N GLY A 114 -20.17 -12.07 -3.54
CA GLY A 114 -20.14 -12.10 -5.00
C GLY A 114 -18.77 -12.51 -5.52
N TYR A 115 -17.82 -12.61 -4.59
CA TYR A 115 -16.48 -13.06 -4.89
C TYR A 115 -16.36 -14.57 -4.73
N ASP A 116 -16.20 -15.25 -5.83
CA ASP A 116 -16.11 -16.72 -5.92
C ASP A 116 -14.66 -17.22 -6.01
N GLY A 117 -13.68 -16.31 -6.03
CA GLY A 117 -12.26 -16.65 -6.15
C GLY A 117 -11.39 -16.03 -5.06
N GLU A 118 -10.33 -16.74 -4.70
CA GLU A 118 -9.25 -16.21 -3.87
C GLU A 118 -8.19 -15.55 -4.75
N VAL A 119 -7.67 -14.39 -4.29
CA VAL A 119 -6.54 -13.71 -4.93
C VAL A 119 -5.43 -13.59 -3.90
N HIS A 120 -4.31 -14.23 -4.16
CA HIS A 120 -3.08 -14.13 -3.38
C HIS A 120 -1.94 -13.88 -4.36
N GLU A 121 -1.88 -12.67 -4.89
CA GLU A 121 -0.99 -12.33 -5.99
C GLU A 121 -0.02 -11.23 -5.58
N VAL A 122 1.20 -11.37 -6.05
CA VAL A 122 2.18 -10.29 -6.04
C VAL A 122 2.31 -9.78 -7.46
N TYR A 123 1.92 -8.54 -7.66
CA TYR A 123 2.10 -7.84 -8.93
C TYR A 123 3.48 -7.23 -9.00
N VAL A 124 4.14 -7.44 -10.13
CA VAL A 124 5.48 -6.89 -10.40
C VAL A 124 5.33 -5.77 -11.43
N PHE A 125 5.69 -4.55 -11.03
CA PHE A 125 5.73 -3.40 -11.92
C PHE A 125 7.18 -3.13 -12.28
N GLU A 126 7.54 -3.50 -13.48
CA GLU A 126 8.90 -3.32 -13.99
C GLU A 126 9.26 -1.83 -14.11
N LYS A 127 10.45 -1.49 -13.70
CA LYS A 127 10.98 -0.15 -13.89
C LYS A 127 11.27 0.08 -15.38
N VAL A 128 10.56 1.01 -15.99
CA VAL A 128 10.85 1.45 -17.35
C VAL A 128 12.18 2.22 -17.37
N LYS A 129 13.07 1.82 -18.26
CA LYS A 129 14.39 2.44 -18.45
C LYS A 129 14.29 3.74 -19.26
#